data_b08073a10c295f123002432940ba8fcc
#
_entry.id   b08073a10c295f123002432940ba8fcc
#
_cell.length_a   1.000
_cell.length_b   1.000
_cell.length_c   1.000
_cell.angle_alpha   90.00
_cell.angle_beta   90.00
_cell.angle_gamma   90.00
#
_symmetry.space_group_name_H-M   'P 1'
#
loop_
_entity.id
_entity.type
_entity.pdbx_description
1 polymer ?
#
loop_
_entity_poly.entity_id
_entity_poly.type
_entity_poly.pdbx_seq_one_letter_code
_entity_poly.pdbx_strand_id
1 'polypeptide(L)'
;IGIGPFVVGPAVERKIGVSAMSELAIDATQWRSAAWAQDKGLYSSISETAELMDEKINALLEKLSMSNPEAMRELKNVFWSGTEDWNELLAQRAEISGRLVLSDFTRNAIREFKKK
;
A
#
# COMPACT_ATOMS: atom_id res chain seq x y z
N ILE A 1 -15.59 -6.55 5.85
CA ILE A 1 -16.79 -5.68 5.82
C ILE A 1 -17.38 -5.51 4.40
N GLY A 2 -16.96 -6.28 3.40
CA GLY A 2 -17.52 -6.25 2.06
C GLY A 2 -17.03 -5.14 1.14
N ILE A 3 -15.94 -4.47 1.49
CA ILE A 3 -15.25 -3.48 0.65
C ILE A 3 -13.82 -3.97 0.44
N GLY A 4 -13.37 -4.04 -0.82
CA GLY A 4 -11.99 -4.39 -1.15
C GLY A 4 -11.05 -3.19 -1.13
N PRO A 5 -9.73 -3.40 -1.17
CA PRO A 5 -8.71 -2.35 -1.18
C PRO A 5 -8.54 -1.73 -2.58
N PHE A 6 -9.64 -1.28 -3.19
CA PHE A 6 -9.67 -0.87 -4.58
C PHE A 6 -8.80 0.36 -4.87
N VAL A 7 -8.82 1.36 -3.99
CA VAL A 7 -8.08 2.62 -4.21
C VAL A 7 -6.60 2.46 -3.89
N VAL A 8 -6.26 1.77 -2.80
CA VAL A 8 -4.86 1.53 -2.42
C VAL A 8 -4.21 0.40 -3.22
N GLY A 9 -5.04 -0.48 -3.79
CA GLY A 9 -4.62 -1.69 -4.50
C GLY A 9 -3.55 -1.46 -5.55
N PRO A 10 -3.72 -0.55 -6.51
CA PRO A 10 -2.72 -0.32 -7.56
C PRO A 10 -1.33 0.03 -7.03
N ALA A 11 -1.23 0.85 -5.99
CA ALA A 11 0.04 1.22 -5.38
C ALA A 11 0.73 0.06 -4.66
N VAL A 12 -0.05 -0.75 -3.94
CA VAL A 12 0.46 -1.93 -3.23
C VAL A 12 0.83 -3.02 -4.24
N GLU A 13 -0.04 -3.30 -5.22
CA GLU A 13 0.21 -4.29 -6.27
C GLU A 13 1.48 -3.99 -7.06
N ARG A 14 1.71 -2.70 -7.40
CA ARG A 14 2.95 -2.27 -8.06
C ARG A 14 4.18 -2.62 -7.24
N LYS A 15 4.08 -2.61 -5.93
CA LYS A 15 5.20 -2.87 -5.01
C LYS A 15 5.44 -4.35 -4.75
N ILE A 16 4.38 -5.14 -4.59
CA ILE A 16 4.47 -6.55 -4.17
C ILE A 16 3.99 -7.57 -5.21
N GLY A 17 3.54 -7.08 -6.36
CA GLY A 17 2.97 -7.90 -7.42
C GLY A 17 1.55 -8.37 -7.17
N VAL A 18 0.88 -8.81 -8.24
CA VAL A 18 -0.52 -9.26 -8.24
C VAL A 18 -0.75 -10.40 -7.25
N SER A 19 0.16 -11.37 -7.19
CA SER A 19 -0.01 -12.56 -6.33
C SER A 19 -0.08 -12.20 -4.85
N ALA A 20 0.88 -11.45 -4.34
CA ALA A 20 0.89 -11.05 -2.94
C ALA A 20 -0.24 -10.05 -2.60
N MET A 21 -0.58 -9.15 -3.55
CA MET A 21 -1.74 -8.27 -3.39
C MET A 21 -3.06 -9.04 -3.34
N SER A 22 -3.22 -10.06 -4.17
CA SER A 22 -4.40 -10.93 -4.16
C SER A 22 -4.51 -11.70 -2.85
N GLU A 23 -3.41 -12.23 -2.32
CA GLU A 23 -3.36 -12.89 -1.03
C GLU A 23 -3.85 -11.96 0.10
N LEU A 24 -3.39 -10.71 0.14
CA LEU A 24 -3.84 -9.72 1.11
C LEU A 24 -5.32 -9.35 0.96
N ALA A 25 -5.78 -9.21 -0.28
CA ALA A 25 -7.13 -8.72 -0.56
C ALA A 25 -8.21 -9.79 -0.35
N ILE A 26 -7.93 -11.05 -0.69
CA ILE A 26 -8.88 -12.16 -0.62
C ILE A 26 -8.92 -12.74 0.79
N ASP A 27 -7.74 -12.97 1.40
CA ASP A 27 -7.62 -13.49 2.77
C ASP A 27 -7.42 -12.36 3.79
N ALA A 28 -8.27 -11.34 3.70
CA ALA A 28 -8.13 -10.06 4.42
C ALA A 28 -8.28 -10.18 5.96
N THR A 29 -8.72 -11.32 6.47
CA THR A 29 -8.83 -11.56 7.92
C THR A 29 -7.56 -12.16 8.53
N GLN A 30 -6.63 -12.59 7.70
CA GLN A 30 -5.34 -13.14 8.15
C GLN A 30 -4.28 -12.05 8.24
N TRP A 31 -3.76 -11.85 9.43
CA TRP A 31 -2.65 -10.92 9.65
C TRP A 31 -1.35 -11.48 9.09
N ARG A 32 -0.62 -10.66 8.40
CA ARG A 32 0.73 -10.97 7.89
C ARG A 32 1.78 -10.31 8.78
N SER A 33 2.90 -11.00 8.99
CA SER A 33 4.01 -10.47 9.79
C SER A 33 4.79 -9.38 9.03
N ALA A 34 5.57 -8.58 9.77
CA ALA A 34 6.50 -7.63 9.17
C ALA A 34 7.55 -8.36 8.30
N ALA A 35 7.99 -9.55 8.70
CA ALA A 35 8.91 -10.38 7.91
C ALA A 35 8.29 -10.80 6.57
N TRP A 36 7.01 -11.22 6.55
CA TRP A 36 6.29 -11.49 5.31
C TRP A 36 6.23 -10.23 4.42
N ALA A 37 5.92 -9.08 5.01
CA ALA A 37 5.83 -7.82 4.27
C ALA A 37 7.19 -7.41 3.66
N GLN A 38 8.30 -7.70 4.35
CA GLN A 38 9.63 -7.49 3.81
C GLN A 38 9.97 -8.49 2.70
N ASP A 39 9.67 -9.78 2.90
CA ASP A 39 9.88 -10.83 1.88
C ASP A 39 9.16 -10.52 0.57
N LYS A 40 7.92 -9.99 0.65
CA LYS A 40 7.15 -9.56 -0.53
C LYS A 40 7.53 -8.18 -1.07
N GLY A 41 8.46 -7.47 -0.45
CA GLY A 41 8.92 -6.15 -0.89
C GLY A 41 7.99 -5.00 -0.51
N LEU A 42 6.96 -5.23 0.34
CA LEU A 42 6.11 -4.17 0.86
C LEU A 42 6.93 -3.24 1.76
N TYR A 43 7.74 -3.81 2.65
CA TYR A 43 8.70 -3.08 3.46
C TYR A 43 10.11 -3.23 2.88
N SER A 44 10.83 -2.11 2.77
CA SER A 44 12.23 -2.11 2.29
C SER A 44 13.19 -2.68 3.35
N SER A 45 12.87 -2.48 4.63
CA SER A 45 13.58 -3.06 5.77
C SER A 45 12.68 -3.15 6.99
N ILE A 46 13.07 -3.98 7.94
CA ILE A 46 12.50 -4.04 9.28
C ILE A 46 13.60 -3.78 10.31
N SER A 47 13.21 -3.36 11.49
CA SER A 47 14.12 -3.10 12.60
C SER A 47 13.52 -3.66 13.89
N GLU A 48 14.35 -4.08 14.81
CA GLU A 48 13.92 -4.65 16.09
C GLU A 48 13.34 -3.59 17.03
N THR A 49 13.85 -2.35 16.93
CA THR A 49 13.39 -1.22 17.75
C THR A 49 13.14 0.02 16.89
N ALA A 50 12.39 0.97 17.44
CA ALA A 50 12.13 2.26 16.81
C ALA A 50 13.43 3.07 16.64
N GLU A 51 14.32 3.02 17.62
CA GLU A 51 15.60 3.73 17.62
C GLU A 51 16.47 3.24 16.45
N LEU A 52 16.60 1.92 16.26
CA LEU A 52 17.33 1.34 15.13
C LEU A 52 16.67 1.66 13.78
N MET A 53 15.37 1.82 13.75
CA MET A 53 14.67 2.28 12.55
C MET A 53 15.03 3.74 12.24
N ASP A 54 15.00 4.61 13.24
CA ASP A 54 15.33 6.02 13.09
C ASP A 54 16.79 6.23 12.66
N GLU A 55 17.72 5.46 13.20
CA GLU A 55 19.13 5.47 12.75
C GLU A 55 19.26 5.13 11.26
N LYS A 56 18.57 4.07 10.79
CA LYS A 56 18.58 3.70 9.37
C LYS A 56 17.95 4.77 8.47
N ILE A 57 16.84 5.38 8.93
CA ILE A 57 16.19 6.47 8.21
C ILE A 57 17.13 7.67 8.09
N ASN A 58 17.76 8.10 9.19
CA ASN A 58 18.68 9.22 9.20
C ASN A 58 19.89 8.97 8.28
N ALA A 59 20.49 7.78 8.34
CA ALA A 59 21.58 7.42 7.45
C ALA A 59 21.17 7.43 5.95
N LEU A 60 19.92 7.06 5.63
CA LEU A 60 19.39 7.15 4.28
C LEU A 60 19.17 8.61 3.86
N LEU A 61 18.62 9.44 4.75
CA LEU A 61 18.38 10.87 4.50
C LEU A 61 19.69 11.62 4.24
N GLU A 62 20.75 11.33 4.99
CA GLU A 62 22.07 11.89 4.75
C GLU A 62 22.60 11.52 3.36
N LYS A 63 22.50 10.26 2.96
CA LYS A 63 22.90 9.83 1.61
C LYS A 63 22.10 10.54 0.51
N LEU A 64 20.79 10.65 0.69
CA LEU A 64 19.92 11.31 -0.29
C LEU A 64 20.21 12.81 -0.38
N SER A 65 20.51 13.49 0.73
CA SER A 65 20.83 14.90 0.74
C SER A 65 22.12 15.25 -0.03
N MET A 66 23.04 14.29 -0.14
CA MET A 66 24.29 14.43 -0.88
C MET A 66 24.19 13.92 -2.34
N SER A 67 23.06 13.34 -2.73
CA SER A 67 22.85 12.82 -4.07
C SER A 67 22.55 13.93 -5.07
N ASN A 68 22.83 13.70 -6.36
CA ASN A 68 22.46 14.63 -7.41
C ASN A 68 20.92 14.74 -7.50
N PRO A 69 20.33 15.95 -7.23
CA PRO A 69 18.89 16.10 -7.18
C PRO A 69 18.20 15.86 -8.53
N GLU A 70 18.88 16.17 -9.64
CA GLU A 70 18.37 15.92 -10.98
C GLU A 70 18.29 14.41 -11.27
N ALA A 71 19.35 13.67 -10.96
CA ALA A 71 19.37 12.23 -11.10
C ALA A 71 18.29 11.56 -10.23
N MET A 72 18.07 12.04 -9.00
CA MET A 72 17.02 11.52 -8.12
C MET A 72 15.62 11.78 -8.68
N ARG A 73 15.40 12.94 -9.29
CA ARG A 73 14.14 13.27 -9.96
C ARG A 73 13.90 12.36 -11.16
N GLU A 74 14.90 12.16 -12.01
CA GLU A 74 14.77 11.29 -13.18
C GLU A 74 14.55 9.82 -12.77
N LEU A 75 15.25 9.32 -11.77
CA LEU A 75 15.01 7.99 -11.21
C LEU A 75 13.57 7.84 -10.73
N LYS A 76 13.03 8.85 -10.03
CA LYS A 76 11.64 8.83 -9.58
C LYS A 76 10.68 8.78 -10.78
N ASN A 77 10.90 9.56 -11.82
CA ASN A 77 10.09 9.54 -13.04
C ASN A 77 10.11 8.15 -13.69
N VAL A 78 11.29 7.54 -13.82
CA VAL A 78 11.44 6.18 -14.37
C VAL A 78 10.71 5.15 -13.51
N PHE A 79 10.86 5.22 -12.18
CA PHE A 79 10.18 4.28 -11.27
C PHE A 79 8.65 4.42 -11.29
N TRP A 80 8.13 5.60 -11.61
CA TRP A 80 6.69 5.86 -11.70
C TRP A 80 6.13 5.81 -13.14
N SER A 81 6.95 5.44 -14.13
CA SER A 81 6.44 5.20 -15.48
C SER A 81 5.35 4.12 -15.50
N GLY A 82 4.36 4.27 -16.38
CA GLY A 82 3.20 3.37 -16.45
C GLY A 82 2.14 3.63 -15.36
N THR A 83 2.11 4.85 -14.81
CA THR A 83 1.07 5.30 -13.86
C THR A 83 0.37 6.58 -14.34
N GLU A 84 0.52 6.91 -15.60
CA GLU A 84 0.02 8.14 -16.20
C GLU A 84 -1.52 8.23 -16.18
N ASP A 85 -2.17 7.07 -16.22
CA ASP A 85 -3.63 6.90 -16.17
C ASP A 85 -4.20 6.76 -14.74
N TRP A 86 -3.35 6.84 -13.70
CA TRP A 86 -3.82 6.57 -12.34
C TRP A 86 -4.87 7.55 -11.83
N ASN A 87 -4.93 8.78 -12.33
CA ASN A 87 -6.01 9.70 -11.97
C ASN A 87 -7.38 9.12 -12.34
N GLU A 88 -7.50 8.58 -13.55
CA GLU A 88 -8.73 7.94 -14.01
C GLU A 88 -8.95 6.59 -13.32
N LEU A 89 -7.93 5.74 -13.26
CA LEU A 89 -7.99 4.45 -12.59
C LEU A 89 -8.44 4.57 -11.13
N LEU A 90 -7.88 5.50 -10.36
CA LEU A 90 -8.21 5.67 -8.95
C LEU A 90 -9.63 6.24 -8.77
N ALA A 91 -10.10 7.12 -9.67
CA ALA A 91 -11.48 7.58 -9.67
C ALA A 91 -12.46 6.42 -9.88
N GLN A 92 -12.23 5.57 -10.89
CA GLN A 92 -13.03 4.37 -11.14
C GLN A 92 -13.02 3.40 -9.94
N ARG A 93 -11.87 3.20 -9.32
CA ARG A 93 -11.74 2.34 -8.12
C ARG A 93 -12.46 2.93 -6.91
N ALA A 94 -12.46 4.25 -6.76
CA ALA A 94 -13.22 4.94 -5.71
C ALA A 94 -14.73 4.78 -5.90
N GLU A 95 -15.24 4.82 -7.14
CA GLU A 95 -16.64 4.56 -7.45
C GLU A 95 -17.06 3.14 -7.04
N ILE A 96 -16.21 2.13 -7.30
CA ILE A 96 -16.46 0.75 -6.84
C ILE A 96 -16.59 0.73 -5.32
N SER A 97 -15.66 1.36 -4.60
CA SER A 97 -15.70 1.45 -3.14
C SER A 97 -16.96 2.15 -2.63
N GLY A 98 -17.32 3.28 -3.26
CA GLY A 98 -18.51 4.06 -2.93
C GLY A 98 -19.81 3.27 -3.12
N ARG A 99 -19.93 2.51 -4.20
CA ARG A 99 -21.07 1.64 -4.45
C ARG A 99 -21.16 0.49 -3.43
N LEU A 100 -20.04 -0.15 -3.11
CA LEU A 100 -20.01 -1.28 -2.18
C LEU A 100 -20.29 -0.85 -0.73
N VAL A 101 -19.81 0.33 -0.31
CA VAL A 101 -20.08 0.84 1.06
C VAL A 101 -21.58 1.08 1.30
N LEU A 102 -22.34 1.35 0.25
CA LEU A 102 -23.79 1.56 0.31
C LEU A 102 -24.60 0.27 0.21
N SER A 103 -23.96 -0.88 -0.03
CA SER A 103 -24.62 -2.18 -0.12
C SER A 103 -25.22 -2.60 1.22
N ASP A 104 -26.29 -3.39 1.19
CA ASP A 104 -26.90 -3.94 2.39
C ASP A 104 -25.94 -4.86 3.15
N PHE A 105 -25.10 -5.60 2.42
CA PHE A 105 -24.07 -6.43 3.03
C PHE A 105 -23.14 -5.61 3.93
N THR A 106 -22.58 -4.53 3.39
CA THR A 106 -21.64 -3.66 4.15
C THR A 106 -22.33 -2.95 5.31
N ARG A 107 -23.54 -2.43 5.09
CA ARG A 107 -24.34 -1.79 6.14
C ARG A 107 -24.61 -2.74 7.31
N ASN A 108 -24.97 -3.99 7.02
CA ASN A 108 -25.21 -5.00 8.03
C ASN A 108 -23.91 -5.38 8.75
N ALA A 109 -22.82 -5.59 8.03
CA ALA A 109 -21.51 -5.89 8.62
C ALA A 109 -21.04 -4.78 9.59
N ILE A 110 -21.22 -3.51 9.22
CA ILE A 110 -20.90 -2.36 10.10
C ILE A 110 -21.80 -2.34 11.36
N ARG A 111 -23.08 -2.63 11.22
CA ARG A 111 -24.00 -2.70 12.37
C ARG A 111 -23.58 -3.79 13.37
N GLU A 112 -23.21 -4.99 12.86
CA GLU A 112 -22.75 -6.07 13.73
C GLU A 112 -21.41 -5.76 14.40
N PHE A 113 -20.51 -5.06 13.71
CA PHE A 113 -19.23 -4.63 14.29
C PHE A 113 -19.42 -3.63 15.44
N LYS A 114 -20.40 -2.74 15.34
CA LYS A 114 -20.70 -1.74 16.40
C LYS A 114 -21.37 -2.32 17.65
N LYS A 115 -21.87 -3.56 17.59
CA LYS A 115 -22.49 -4.25 18.74
C LYS A 115 -21.46 -4.97 19.63
N LYS A 116 -20.22 -5.12 19.14
CA LYS A 116 -19.09 -5.71 19.88
C LYS A 116 -18.31 -4.65 20.62
#